data_616dc8b209a732b67d0458273231628b
#
_entry.id   616dc8b209a732b67d0458273231628b
#
_cell.length_a   1.000
_cell.length_b   1.000
_cell.length_c   1.000
_cell.angle_alpha   90.00
_cell.angle_beta   90.00
_cell.angle_gamma   90.00
#
_symmetry.space_group_name_H-M   'P 1'
#
loop_
_entity.id
_entity.type
_entity.pdbx_description
1 polymer ?
#
loop_
_entity_poly.entity_id
_entity_poly.type
_entity_poly.pdbx_seq_one_letter_code
_entity_poly.pdbx_strand_id
1 'polypeptide(L)'
;ALDVSHLSDAGIDEALEISQRPIFASHSNARAVFDHKRSLKDEHIKAIAAQNGVIGVNYYPGQLVKTGDASVREIAQHIAHIAGLAGPEHVCLGSDFDGMNAYPVDMKNWSDVPNLFYELQRIGFSDKEIRRIAYDNLHDYIIQFVD
;
A
#
# COMPACT_ATOMS: atom_id res chain seq x y z
N ALA A 1 13.32 2.15 -11.09
CA ALA A 1 12.35 1.34 -10.33
C ALA A 1 11.24 0.85 -11.24
N LEU A 2 10.74 -0.37 -11.03
CA LEU A 2 9.60 -0.92 -11.75
C LEU A 2 8.37 -0.86 -10.84
N ASP A 3 7.33 -0.15 -11.27
CA ASP A 3 6.04 -0.07 -10.59
C ASP A 3 5.09 -1.13 -11.16
N VAL A 4 4.56 -1.99 -10.29
CA VAL A 4 3.61 -3.04 -10.67
C VAL A 4 2.15 -2.66 -10.46
N SER A 5 1.86 -1.47 -9.93
CA SER A 5 0.48 -0.99 -9.86
C SER A 5 -0.11 -0.90 -11.27
N HIS A 6 -1.34 -1.36 -11.45
CA HIS A 6 -2.05 -1.55 -12.73
C HIS A 6 -1.67 -2.77 -13.57
N LEU A 7 -0.66 -3.54 -13.24
CA LEU A 7 -0.38 -4.79 -13.93
C LEU A 7 -1.43 -5.86 -13.59
N SER A 8 -1.62 -6.81 -14.51
CA SER A 8 -2.34 -8.05 -14.23
C SER A 8 -1.53 -8.97 -13.32
N ASP A 9 -2.17 -9.98 -12.72
CA ASP A 9 -1.45 -10.99 -11.92
C ASP A 9 -0.27 -11.59 -12.70
N ALA A 10 -0.50 -12.00 -13.95
CA ALA A 10 0.56 -12.55 -14.82
C ALA A 10 1.68 -11.52 -15.09
N GLY A 11 1.33 -10.23 -15.25
CA GLY A 11 2.33 -9.19 -15.44
C GLY A 11 3.15 -8.92 -14.17
N ILE A 12 2.54 -9.07 -12.99
CA ILE A 12 3.26 -9.00 -11.70
C ILE A 12 4.21 -10.20 -11.56
N ASP A 13 3.72 -11.42 -11.88
CA ASP A 13 4.53 -12.65 -11.83
C ASP A 13 5.77 -12.51 -12.73
N GLU A 14 5.58 -12.06 -13.99
CA GLU A 14 6.67 -11.83 -14.93
C GLU A 14 7.63 -10.73 -14.44
N ALA A 15 7.10 -9.62 -13.91
CA ALA A 15 7.93 -8.55 -13.38
C ALA A 15 8.80 -9.03 -12.21
N LEU A 16 8.24 -9.85 -11.30
CA LEU A 16 8.95 -10.45 -10.17
C LEU A 16 10.06 -11.43 -10.63
N GLU A 17 9.82 -12.16 -11.72
CA GLU A 17 10.79 -13.11 -12.28
C GLU A 17 11.99 -12.41 -12.94
N ILE A 18 11.73 -11.35 -13.73
CA ILE A 18 12.77 -10.73 -14.56
C ILE A 18 13.50 -9.57 -13.88
N SER A 19 12.93 -8.97 -12.82
CA SER A 19 13.52 -7.78 -12.19
C SER A 19 14.79 -8.13 -11.43
N GLN A 20 15.86 -7.38 -11.74
CA GLN A 20 17.15 -7.47 -11.04
C GLN A 20 17.24 -6.45 -9.87
N ARG A 21 16.24 -5.64 -9.66
CA ARG A 21 16.16 -4.60 -8.63
C ARG A 21 14.85 -4.69 -7.86
N PRO A 22 14.80 -4.15 -6.64
CA PRO A 22 13.55 -4.10 -5.86
C PRO A 22 12.40 -3.53 -6.65
N ILE A 23 11.26 -4.21 -6.62
CA ILE A 23 10.01 -3.80 -7.24
C ILE A 23 9.21 -2.94 -6.27
N PHE A 24 8.33 -2.12 -6.81
CA PHE A 24 7.49 -1.29 -6.00
C PHE A 24 6.04 -1.29 -6.52
N ALA A 25 5.09 -1.26 -5.64
CA ALA A 25 3.70 -1.01 -5.98
C ALA A 25 3.30 0.36 -5.45
N SER A 26 3.15 1.35 -6.33
CA SER A 26 2.90 2.73 -5.92
C SER A 26 1.57 2.92 -5.19
N HIS A 27 0.52 2.17 -5.59
CA HIS A 27 -0.82 2.26 -5.01
C HIS A 27 -1.62 0.96 -5.24
N SER A 28 -1.43 -0.01 -4.36
CA SER A 28 -2.09 -1.33 -4.44
C SER A 28 -2.51 -1.83 -3.06
N ASN A 29 -3.66 -2.49 -3.02
CA ASN A 29 -4.26 -3.03 -1.80
C ASN A 29 -4.06 -4.54 -1.69
N ALA A 30 -4.46 -5.16 -0.55
CA ALA A 30 -4.41 -6.60 -0.35
C ALA A 30 -5.73 -7.25 -0.80
N ARG A 31 -5.65 -8.25 -1.68
CA ARG A 31 -6.83 -8.96 -2.21
C ARG A 31 -7.53 -9.79 -1.13
N ALA A 32 -6.80 -10.30 -0.18
CA ALA A 32 -7.38 -11.05 0.94
C ALA A 32 -8.25 -10.19 1.87
N VAL A 33 -8.04 -8.86 1.92
CA VAL A 33 -8.87 -7.92 2.68
C VAL A 33 -10.10 -7.53 1.88
N PHE A 34 -9.91 -7.18 0.62
CA PHE A 34 -11.01 -6.87 -0.30
C PHE A 34 -10.68 -7.41 -1.70
N ASP A 35 -11.49 -8.37 -2.16
CA ASP A 35 -11.29 -9.03 -3.46
C ASP A 35 -11.59 -8.07 -4.62
N HIS A 36 -10.53 -7.44 -5.10
CA HIS A 36 -10.56 -6.55 -6.24
C HIS A 36 -9.41 -6.89 -7.20
N LYS A 37 -9.67 -6.83 -8.52
CA LYS A 37 -8.68 -7.19 -9.56
C LYS A 37 -7.38 -6.36 -9.53
N ARG A 38 -7.43 -5.16 -8.92
CA ARG A 38 -6.29 -4.26 -8.75
C ARG A 38 -5.49 -4.53 -7.48
N SER A 39 -6.00 -5.39 -6.59
CA SER A 39 -5.36 -5.73 -5.33
C SER A 39 -4.36 -6.87 -5.52
N LEU A 40 -3.25 -6.80 -4.78
CA LEU A 40 -2.19 -7.81 -4.76
C LEU A 40 -2.66 -9.07 -4.02
N LYS A 41 -2.28 -10.24 -4.53
CA LYS A 41 -2.40 -11.49 -3.80
C LYS A 41 -1.33 -11.56 -2.69
N ASP A 42 -1.55 -12.41 -1.69
CA ASP A 42 -0.59 -12.60 -0.58
C ASP A 42 0.78 -13.08 -1.06
N GLU A 43 0.82 -13.91 -2.11
CA GLU A 43 2.07 -14.35 -2.74
C GLU A 43 2.83 -13.17 -3.37
N HIS A 44 2.14 -12.23 -4.04
CA HIS A 44 2.77 -11.03 -4.61
C HIS A 44 3.32 -10.11 -3.51
N ILE A 45 2.56 -9.90 -2.41
CA ILE A 45 3.00 -9.09 -1.27
C ILE A 45 4.31 -9.65 -0.69
N LYS A 46 4.36 -10.97 -0.45
CA LYS A 46 5.56 -11.64 0.08
C LYS A 46 6.73 -11.57 -0.89
N ALA A 47 6.49 -11.75 -2.19
CA ALA A 47 7.53 -11.73 -3.20
C ALA A 47 8.14 -10.32 -3.39
N ILE A 48 7.31 -9.26 -3.37
CA ILE A 48 7.77 -7.86 -3.41
C ILE A 48 8.65 -7.58 -2.18
N ALA A 49 8.20 -7.97 -0.99
CA ALA A 49 8.98 -7.80 0.25
C ALA A 49 10.30 -8.57 0.22
N ALA A 50 10.31 -9.82 -0.28
CA ALA A 50 11.52 -10.64 -0.40
C ALA A 50 12.59 -10.02 -1.31
N GLN A 51 12.20 -9.14 -2.22
CA GLN A 51 13.10 -8.33 -3.07
C GLN A 51 13.41 -6.95 -2.48
N ASN A 52 13.11 -6.71 -1.20
CA ASN A 52 13.25 -5.40 -0.54
C ASN A 52 12.41 -4.30 -1.22
N GLY A 53 11.30 -4.67 -1.82
CA GLY A 53 10.34 -3.73 -2.40
C GLY A 53 9.43 -3.09 -1.36
N VAL A 54 8.63 -2.09 -1.78
CA VAL A 54 7.64 -1.43 -0.94
C VAL A 54 6.27 -1.39 -1.62
N ILE A 55 5.21 -1.35 -0.83
CA ILE A 55 3.82 -1.39 -1.28
C ILE A 55 3.09 -0.17 -0.71
N GLY A 56 2.73 0.75 -1.58
CA GLY A 56 1.88 1.89 -1.28
C GLY A 56 0.41 1.48 -1.26
N VAL A 57 -0.28 1.76 -0.17
CA VAL A 57 -1.70 1.41 -0.03
C VAL A 57 -2.58 2.48 -0.70
N ASN A 58 -3.49 2.04 -1.59
CA ASN A 58 -4.42 2.89 -2.32
C ASN A 58 -5.62 3.27 -1.44
N TYR A 59 -6.15 4.50 -1.60
CA TYR A 59 -7.27 5.03 -0.80
C TYR A 59 -8.60 5.06 -1.56
N TYR A 60 -8.63 4.64 -2.82
CA TYR A 60 -9.84 4.68 -3.63
C TYR A 60 -10.95 3.80 -3.05
N PRO A 61 -12.13 4.36 -2.69
CA PRO A 61 -13.23 3.61 -2.06
C PRO A 61 -13.65 2.37 -2.82
N GLY A 62 -13.63 2.39 -4.17
CA GLY A 62 -13.97 1.23 -5.00
C GLY A 62 -13.01 0.05 -4.88
N GLN A 63 -11.86 0.23 -4.24
CA GLN A 63 -10.89 -0.83 -3.91
C GLN A 63 -10.83 -1.14 -2.40
N LEU A 64 -11.73 -0.56 -1.61
CA LEU A 64 -11.78 -0.73 -0.16
C LEU A 64 -13.08 -1.40 0.29
N VAL A 65 -14.21 -1.07 -0.36
CA VAL A 65 -15.54 -1.59 0.00
C VAL A 65 -16.34 -1.92 -1.24
N LYS A 66 -17.27 -2.89 -1.11
CA LYS A 66 -18.18 -3.27 -2.20
C LYS A 66 -19.29 -2.26 -2.38
N THR A 67 -19.82 -1.74 -1.29
CA THR A 67 -20.92 -0.77 -1.26
C THR A 67 -20.82 0.07 0.01
N GLY A 68 -21.36 1.28 -0.01
CA GLY A 68 -21.33 2.19 1.14
C GLY A 68 -20.07 3.05 1.17
N ASP A 69 -19.85 3.66 2.32
CA ASP A 69 -18.78 4.63 2.52
C ASP A 69 -17.51 3.92 3.02
N ALA A 70 -16.39 4.14 2.35
CA ALA A 70 -15.08 3.79 2.87
C ALA A 70 -14.57 4.86 3.83
N SER A 71 -13.70 4.47 4.76
CA SER A 71 -13.05 5.34 5.73
C SER A 71 -11.57 4.98 5.88
N VAL A 72 -10.83 5.68 6.73
CA VAL A 72 -9.45 5.33 7.09
C VAL A 72 -9.34 3.94 7.74
N ARG A 73 -10.43 3.40 8.28
CA ARG A 73 -10.47 2.07 8.87
C ARG A 73 -10.16 0.98 7.83
N GLU A 74 -10.79 1.05 6.66
CA GLU A 74 -10.56 0.09 5.58
C GLU A 74 -9.13 0.19 5.06
N ILE A 75 -8.59 1.41 4.92
CA ILE A 75 -7.18 1.63 4.56
C ILE A 75 -6.26 0.99 5.59
N ALA A 76 -6.50 1.23 6.88
CA ALA A 76 -5.71 0.67 7.98
C ALA A 76 -5.76 -0.88 8.00
N GLN A 77 -6.87 -1.50 7.61
CA GLN A 77 -6.97 -2.97 7.47
C GLN A 77 -6.04 -3.51 6.38
N HIS A 78 -5.95 -2.84 5.23
CA HIS A 78 -5.01 -3.22 4.18
C HIS A 78 -3.56 -3.05 4.63
N ILE A 79 -3.23 -1.94 5.30
CA ILE A 79 -1.90 -1.70 5.88
C ILE A 79 -1.56 -2.82 6.88
N ALA A 80 -2.47 -3.14 7.79
CA ALA A 80 -2.25 -4.18 8.81
C ALA A 80 -2.04 -5.57 8.17
N HIS A 81 -2.81 -5.92 7.14
CA HIS A 81 -2.65 -7.20 6.44
C HIS A 81 -1.29 -7.29 5.75
N ILE A 82 -0.91 -6.25 4.99
CA ILE A 82 0.37 -6.22 4.28
C ILE A 82 1.53 -6.25 5.29
N ALA A 83 1.48 -5.43 6.33
CA ALA A 83 2.49 -5.42 7.39
C ALA A 83 2.59 -6.76 8.13
N GLY A 84 1.47 -7.43 8.34
CA GLY A 84 1.43 -8.77 8.96
C GLY A 84 2.09 -9.86 8.12
N LEU A 85 2.07 -9.74 6.78
CA LEU A 85 2.69 -10.69 5.85
C LEU A 85 4.15 -10.40 5.54
N ALA A 86 4.48 -9.13 5.39
CA ALA A 86 5.73 -8.65 4.82
C ALA A 86 6.63 -7.92 5.82
N GLY A 87 6.06 -7.42 6.90
CA GLY A 87 6.70 -6.48 7.82
C GLY A 87 6.27 -5.02 7.54
N PRO A 88 6.16 -4.18 8.58
CA PRO A 88 5.78 -2.78 8.43
C PRO A 88 6.78 -1.96 7.61
N GLU A 89 8.03 -2.44 7.45
CA GLU A 89 9.09 -1.83 6.64
C GLU A 89 8.85 -1.90 5.13
N HIS A 90 7.89 -2.71 4.68
CA HIS A 90 7.53 -2.88 3.27
C HIS A 90 6.22 -2.16 2.89
N VAL A 91 5.65 -1.38 3.79
CA VAL A 91 4.41 -0.64 3.56
C VAL A 91 4.68 0.86 3.46
N CYS A 92 4.00 1.54 2.53
CA CYS A 92 4.01 3.01 2.47
C CYS A 92 2.63 3.57 2.08
N LEU A 93 2.50 4.89 2.06
CA LEU A 93 1.27 5.58 1.65
C LEU A 93 1.26 5.71 0.13
N GLY A 94 0.25 5.12 -0.52
CA GLY A 94 0.09 5.14 -1.98
C GLY A 94 -0.96 6.14 -2.46
N SER A 95 -1.89 6.50 -1.62
CA SER A 95 -3.02 7.40 -1.78
C SER A 95 -3.83 7.30 -3.08
N ASP A 96 -3.29 7.79 -4.20
CA ASP A 96 -3.96 7.94 -5.51
C ASP A 96 -4.94 9.15 -5.57
N PHE A 97 -4.77 10.17 -4.72
CA PHE A 97 -5.71 11.29 -4.56
C PHE A 97 -6.06 11.99 -5.88
N ASP A 98 -5.11 12.22 -6.77
CA ASP A 98 -5.35 12.91 -8.04
C ASP A 98 -5.84 11.98 -9.15
N GLY A 99 -5.78 10.65 -8.93
CA GLY A 99 -6.22 9.62 -9.88
C GLY A 99 -7.63 9.08 -9.63
N MET A 100 -8.30 9.50 -8.53
CA MET A 100 -9.60 8.96 -8.14
C MET A 100 -10.71 10.02 -8.18
N ASN A 101 -11.95 9.56 -8.39
CA ASN A 101 -13.15 10.41 -8.45
C ASN A 101 -14.06 10.28 -7.21
N ALA A 102 -13.66 9.51 -6.23
CA ALA A 102 -14.34 9.34 -4.95
C ALA A 102 -13.31 9.20 -3.82
N TYR A 103 -13.67 9.61 -2.62
CA TYR A 103 -12.78 9.68 -1.47
C TYR A 103 -13.40 8.99 -0.25
N PRO A 104 -12.59 8.43 0.67
CA PRO A 104 -13.09 8.02 1.98
C PRO A 104 -13.76 9.20 2.69
N VAL A 105 -14.78 8.91 3.51
CA VAL A 105 -15.60 9.96 4.16
C VAL A 105 -14.80 10.88 5.08
N ASP A 106 -13.72 10.37 5.63
CA ASP A 106 -12.84 11.01 6.61
C ASP A 106 -11.40 11.27 6.10
N MET A 107 -11.16 11.04 4.77
CA MET A 107 -9.86 11.34 4.14
C MET A 107 -10.03 11.77 2.69
N LYS A 108 -10.13 13.08 2.44
CA LYS A 108 -10.36 13.68 1.13
C LYS A 108 -9.11 14.32 0.51
N ASN A 109 -8.12 14.58 1.31
CA ASN A 109 -6.87 15.22 0.92
C ASN A 109 -5.77 14.97 1.95
N TRP A 110 -4.55 15.48 1.70
CA TRP A 110 -3.39 15.26 2.55
C TRP A 110 -3.53 15.81 3.98
N SER A 111 -4.36 16.84 4.21
CA SER A 111 -4.58 17.37 5.57
C SER A 111 -5.36 16.39 6.47
N ASP A 112 -6.03 15.39 5.88
CA ASP A 112 -6.81 14.40 6.59
C ASP A 112 -5.99 13.13 6.93
N VAL A 113 -4.77 12.99 6.39
CA VAL A 113 -3.88 11.83 6.65
C VAL A 113 -3.65 11.55 8.15
N PRO A 114 -3.59 12.54 9.05
CA PRO A 114 -3.55 12.26 10.47
C PRO A 114 -4.67 11.35 11.01
N ASN A 115 -5.85 11.33 10.37
CA ASN A 115 -6.94 10.42 10.74
C ASN A 115 -6.53 8.96 10.55
N LEU A 116 -5.78 8.65 9.47
CA LEU A 116 -5.21 7.32 9.25
C LEU A 116 -4.17 6.97 10.33
N PHE A 117 -3.33 7.91 10.74
CA PHE A 117 -2.33 7.66 11.78
C PHE A 117 -2.98 7.35 13.14
N TYR A 118 -4.04 8.07 13.51
CA TYR A 118 -4.83 7.75 14.70
C TYR A 118 -5.46 6.36 14.63
N GLU A 119 -5.98 5.97 13.45
CA GLU A 119 -6.54 4.64 13.27
C GLU A 119 -5.47 3.55 13.35
N LEU A 120 -4.28 3.75 12.77
CA LEU A 120 -3.15 2.83 12.89
C LEU A 120 -2.70 2.66 14.35
N GLN A 121 -2.60 3.76 15.12
CA GLN A 121 -2.33 3.68 16.57
C GLN A 121 -3.41 2.88 17.30
N ARG A 122 -4.69 3.13 16.97
CA ARG A 122 -5.83 2.43 17.59
C ARG A 122 -5.78 0.91 17.37
N ILE A 123 -5.29 0.45 16.23
CA ILE A 123 -5.16 -0.99 15.92
C ILE A 123 -3.81 -1.57 16.32
N GLY A 124 -2.93 -0.80 16.97
CA GLY A 124 -1.73 -1.28 17.66
C GLY A 124 -0.39 -0.99 17.00
N PHE A 125 -0.33 -0.21 15.92
CA PHE A 125 0.95 0.26 15.37
C PHE A 125 1.61 1.26 16.31
N SER A 126 2.91 1.10 16.53
CA SER A 126 3.72 2.04 17.25
C SER A 126 4.01 3.31 16.43
N ASP A 127 4.34 4.43 17.09
CA ASP A 127 4.73 5.69 16.41
C ASP A 127 5.92 5.47 15.46
N LYS A 128 6.84 4.57 15.81
CA LYS A 128 7.97 4.21 14.95
C LYS A 128 7.54 3.53 13.66
N GLU A 129 6.61 2.58 13.72
CA GLU A 129 6.08 1.90 12.53
C GLU A 129 5.26 2.85 11.67
N ILE A 130 4.43 3.70 12.29
CA ILE A 130 3.66 4.73 11.57
C ILE A 130 4.58 5.69 10.82
N ARG A 131 5.67 6.16 11.46
CA ARG A 131 6.68 7.00 10.82
C ARG A 131 7.33 6.30 9.62
N ARG A 132 7.68 5.01 9.77
CA ARG A 132 8.23 4.22 8.66
C ARG A 132 7.25 4.16 7.50
N ILE A 133 5.99 3.81 7.76
CA ILE A 133 4.92 3.74 6.75
C ILE A 133 4.68 5.10 6.09
N ALA A 134 4.69 6.18 6.89
CA ALA A 134 4.39 7.52 6.40
C ALA A 134 5.51 8.12 5.54
N TYR A 135 6.78 7.76 5.80
CA TYR A 135 7.91 8.42 5.16
C TYR A 135 9.11 7.51 4.93
N ASP A 136 9.69 6.89 5.98
CA ASP A 136 11.03 6.33 5.92
C ASP A 136 11.12 5.20 4.88
N ASN A 137 10.12 4.31 4.77
CA ASN A 137 10.17 3.16 3.87
C ASN A 137 10.25 3.57 2.39
N LEU A 138 9.41 4.50 1.95
CA LEU A 138 9.43 4.98 0.58
C LEU A 138 10.69 5.80 0.29
N HIS A 139 11.11 6.63 1.25
CA HIS A 139 12.36 7.39 1.16
C HIS A 139 13.56 6.45 0.98
N ASP A 140 13.71 5.46 1.87
CA ASP A 140 14.82 4.49 1.81
C ASP A 140 14.79 3.65 0.52
N TYR A 141 13.59 3.35 0.02
CA TYR A 141 13.44 2.70 -1.28
C TYR A 141 13.91 3.59 -2.43
N ILE A 142 13.52 4.87 -2.45
CA ILE A 142 13.86 5.80 -3.56
C ILE A 142 15.37 6.06 -3.61
N ILE A 143 16.03 6.30 -2.47
CA ILE A 143 17.46 6.64 -2.46
C ILE A 143 18.36 5.51 -2.99
N GLN A 144 17.89 4.26 -3.08
CA GLN A 144 18.63 3.17 -3.72
C GLN A 144 18.78 3.37 -5.24
N PHE A 145 18.03 4.26 -5.85
CA PHE A 145 18.02 4.53 -7.30
C PHE A 145 18.55 5.91 -7.66
N VAL A 146 18.93 6.71 -6.66
CA VAL A 146 19.49 8.07 -6.85
C VAL A 146 21.00 7.96 -6.57
N ASP A 147 21.79 8.17 -7.62
CA ASP A 147 23.27 8.23 -7.55
C ASP A 147 23.74 9.58 -7.00
#